data_24409944dabd95463f1e1f03f905e133
#
_entry.id   24409944dabd95463f1e1f03f905e133
#
_cell.length_a   1.000
_cell.length_b   1.000
_cell.length_c   1.000
_cell.angle_alpha   90.00
_cell.angle_beta   90.00
_cell.angle_gamma   90.00
#
_symmetry.space_group_name_H-M   'P 1'
#
loop_
_entity.id
_entity.type
_entity.pdbx_description
1 polymer ?
#
loop_
_entity_poly.entity_id
_entity_poly.type
_entity_poly.pdbx_seq_one_letter_code
_entity_poly.pdbx_strand_id
1 'polypeptide(L)'
;TLLYPATPLTYKNHLVILKALVILKQKYFIDDLKFQVTFEKNRYKNFDKFVQLNNLSKNIDYLGVLSYSKLQKKYMAASFIVFPSYIESYGLPLIEAASLGKKIISSDLPYARDVLKNYSGVDFVIYNDEDGWARALFNVLNGNSKLNFRPYEKDSRSSWPQFFSILK
;
A
#
# COMPACT_ATOMS: atom_id res chain seq x y z
N THR A 1 3.52 10.87 4.37
CA THR A 1 3.28 10.35 3.00
C THR A 1 2.93 8.87 3.04
N LEU A 2 1.99 8.46 2.20
CA LEU A 2 1.69 7.05 1.95
C LEU A 2 2.14 6.66 0.55
N LEU A 3 2.68 5.46 0.39
CA LEU A 3 3.15 4.92 -0.89
C LEU A 3 2.35 3.68 -1.27
N TYR A 4 1.97 3.59 -2.55
CA TYR A 4 1.43 2.38 -3.15
C TYR A 4 2.22 2.02 -4.42
N PRO A 5 3.14 1.07 -4.36
CA PRO A 5 3.95 0.64 -5.50
C PRO A 5 3.19 -0.39 -6.34
N ALA A 6 2.31 0.09 -7.20
CA ALA A 6 1.49 -0.77 -8.05
C ALA A 6 1.21 -0.14 -9.41
N THR A 7 1.03 -1.00 -10.42
CA THR A 7 0.58 -0.59 -11.76
C THR A 7 -0.87 -0.10 -11.73
N PRO A 8 -1.29 0.78 -12.67
CA PRO A 8 -2.63 1.37 -12.71
C PRO A 8 -3.68 0.41 -13.30
N LEU A 9 -3.88 -0.73 -12.66
CA LEU A 9 -4.87 -1.74 -13.05
C LEU A 9 -6.05 -1.73 -12.08
N THR A 10 -7.24 -2.06 -12.56
CA THR A 10 -8.48 -1.99 -11.79
C THR A 10 -8.41 -2.81 -10.51
N TYR A 11 -7.89 -4.04 -10.57
CA TYR A 11 -7.79 -4.93 -9.41
C TYR A 11 -6.75 -4.49 -8.37
N LYS A 12 -5.89 -3.53 -8.70
CA LYS A 12 -5.01 -2.85 -7.73
C LYS A 12 -5.76 -1.85 -6.85
N ASN A 13 -7.01 -1.54 -7.19
CA ASN A 13 -7.98 -0.85 -6.32
C ASN A 13 -7.52 0.52 -5.77
N HIS A 14 -6.77 1.29 -6.56
CA HIS A 14 -6.31 2.63 -6.17
C HIS A 14 -7.46 3.57 -5.78
N LEU A 15 -8.65 3.36 -6.38
CA LEU A 15 -9.80 4.24 -6.15
C LEU A 15 -10.31 4.20 -4.71
N VAL A 16 -10.19 3.07 -4.00
CA VAL A 16 -10.61 3.01 -2.59
C VAL A 16 -9.78 3.94 -1.72
N ILE A 17 -8.48 4.10 -2.02
CA ILE A 17 -7.62 5.05 -1.31
C ILE A 17 -8.02 6.48 -1.63
N LEU A 18 -8.36 6.82 -2.88
CA LEU A 18 -8.85 8.16 -3.22
C LEU A 18 -10.15 8.49 -2.47
N LYS A 19 -11.08 7.53 -2.37
CA LYS A 19 -12.31 7.69 -1.62
C LYS A 19 -12.04 7.87 -0.13
N ALA A 20 -11.11 7.10 0.43
CA ALA A 20 -10.67 7.27 1.80
C ALA A 20 -10.04 8.65 2.04
N LEU A 21 -9.29 9.21 1.09
CA LEU A 21 -8.76 10.59 1.18
C LEU A 21 -9.89 11.63 1.21
N VAL A 22 -10.96 11.44 0.43
CA VAL A 22 -12.14 12.32 0.48
C VAL A 22 -12.78 12.28 1.87
N ILE A 23 -12.96 11.08 2.44
CA ILE A 23 -13.51 10.91 3.79
C ILE A 23 -12.60 11.55 4.85
N LEU A 24 -11.27 11.37 4.74
CA LEU A 24 -10.30 12.02 5.63
C LEU A 24 -10.46 13.54 5.62
N LYS A 25 -10.59 14.13 4.44
CA LYS A 25 -10.79 15.56 4.27
C LYS A 25 -12.11 16.05 4.86
N GLN A 26 -13.21 15.36 4.56
CA GLN A 26 -14.55 15.79 4.95
C GLN A 26 -14.89 15.51 6.42
N LYS A 27 -14.50 14.34 6.92
CA LYS A 27 -14.90 13.87 8.25
C LYS A 27 -13.86 14.13 9.32
N TYR A 28 -12.56 14.03 8.94
CA TYR A 28 -11.45 14.12 9.89
C TYR A 28 -10.62 15.39 9.71
N PHE A 29 -10.97 16.25 8.75
CA PHE A 29 -10.31 17.53 8.47
C PHE A 29 -8.81 17.39 8.16
N ILE A 30 -8.39 16.24 7.59
CA ILE A 30 -7.02 15.96 7.15
C ILE A 30 -6.94 16.13 5.64
N ASP A 31 -6.21 17.14 5.16
CA ASP A 31 -6.15 17.52 3.74
C ASP A 31 -4.70 17.68 3.21
N ASP A 32 -3.69 17.34 3.99
CA ASP A 32 -2.27 17.47 3.64
C ASP A 32 -1.58 16.13 3.35
N LEU A 33 -2.30 15.01 3.48
CA LEU A 33 -1.76 13.69 3.23
C LEU A 33 -1.40 13.48 1.76
N LYS A 34 -0.14 13.12 1.49
CA LYS A 34 0.37 12.82 0.15
C LYS A 34 0.25 11.33 -0.16
N PHE A 35 -0.39 11.02 -1.27
CA PHE A 35 -0.50 9.67 -1.83
C PHE A 35 0.42 9.52 -3.05
N GLN A 36 1.46 8.74 -2.89
CA GLN A 36 2.46 8.46 -3.92
C GLN A 36 2.10 7.20 -4.69
N VAL A 37 1.99 7.33 -6.01
CA VAL A 37 1.68 6.23 -6.94
C VAL A 37 2.81 6.06 -7.95
N THR A 38 3.11 4.80 -8.34
CA THR A 38 4.25 4.46 -9.21
C THR A 38 3.84 4.31 -10.68
N PHE A 39 2.99 5.21 -11.14
CA PHE A 39 2.64 5.37 -12.54
C PHE A 39 2.56 6.86 -12.90
N GLU A 40 2.60 7.15 -14.20
CA GLU A 40 2.53 8.50 -14.71
C GLU A 40 1.10 9.02 -14.76
N LYS A 41 0.92 10.33 -14.63
CA LYS A 41 -0.35 11.00 -14.86
C LYS A 41 -0.89 10.63 -16.27
N ASN A 42 -2.20 10.53 -16.40
CA ASN A 42 -2.93 10.13 -17.61
C ASN A 42 -2.83 8.63 -17.97
N ARG A 43 -2.14 7.81 -17.18
CA ARG A 43 -2.10 6.34 -17.37
C ARG A 43 -3.34 5.63 -16.83
N TYR A 44 -4.08 6.25 -15.91
CA TYR A 44 -5.30 5.70 -15.31
C TYR A 44 -6.43 6.73 -15.35
N LYS A 45 -7.16 6.79 -16.45
CA LYS A 45 -8.20 7.82 -16.70
C LYS A 45 -9.24 7.95 -15.57
N ASN A 46 -9.73 6.83 -15.01
CA ASN A 46 -10.72 6.86 -13.92
C ASN A 46 -10.13 7.43 -12.64
N PHE A 47 -8.87 7.13 -12.34
CA PHE A 47 -8.13 7.70 -11.22
C PHE A 47 -7.99 9.22 -11.37
N ASP A 48 -7.49 9.67 -12.52
CA ASP A 48 -7.26 11.09 -12.79
C ASP A 48 -8.57 11.89 -12.77
N LYS A 49 -9.64 11.32 -13.37
CA LYS A 49 -10.98 11.93 -13.31
C LYS A 49 -11.47 12.08 -11.87
N PHE A 50 -11.31 11.04 -11.04
CA PHE A 50 -11.71 11.09 -9.64
C PHE A 50 -10.92 12.14 -8.86
N VAL A 51 -9.60 12.22 -9.08
CA VAL A 51 -8.72 13.23 -8.47
C VAL A 51 -9.19 14.64 -8.79
N GLN A 52 -9.54 14.92 -10.05
CA GLN A 52 -10.01 16.24 -10.48
C GLN A 52 -11.37 16.58 -9.85
N LEU A 53 -12.35 15.68 -9.95
CA LEU A 53 -13.70 15.90 -9.44
C LEU A 53 -13.76 16.14 -7.92
N ASN A 54 -12.81 15.60 -7.16
CA ASN A 54 -12.78 15.70 -5.69
C ASN A 54 -11.70 16.67 -5.18
N ASN A 55 -11.09 17.47 -6.06
CA ASN A 55 -10.05 18.45 -5.69
C ASN A 55 -8.88 17.83 -4.91
N LEU A 56 -8.44 16.62 -5.31
CA LEU A 56 -7.34 15.88 -4.68
C LEU A 56 -5.99 16.10 -5.37
N SER A 57 -5.89 17.00 -6.36
CA SER A 57 -4.67 17.18 -7.15
C SER A 57 -3.43 17.47 -6.32
N LYS A 58 -3.58 18.21 -5.23
CA LYS A 58 -2.48 18.49 -4.30
C LYS A 58 -2.05 17.30 -3.46
N ASN A 59 -2.89 16.28 -3.35
CA ASN A 59 -2.65 15.09 -2.54
C ASN A 59 -1.93 13.98 -3.31
N ILE A 60 -1.85 14.05 -4.64
CA ILE A 60 -1.32 12.97 -5.46
C ILE A 60 0.07 13.30 -5.99
N ASP A 61 1.04 12.45 -5.70
CA ASP A 61 2.37 12.48 -6.28
C ASP A 61 2.52 11.33 -7.29
N TYR A 62 2.55 11.66 -8.58
CA TYR A 62 2.81 10.70 -9.65
C TYR A 62 4.31 10.49 -9.80
N LEU A 63 4.84 9.36 -9.35
CA LEU A 63 6.27 9.07 -9.38
C LEU A 63 6.76 8.48 -10.71
N GLY A 64 5.81 8.06 -11.58
CA GLY A 64 6.13 7.30 -12.79
C GLY A 64 6.68 5.91 -12.49
N VAL A 65 7.21 5.25 -13.52
CA VAL A 65 7.87 3.95 -13.37
C VAL A 65 9.25 4.15 -12.75
N LEU A 66 9.50 3.48 -11.65
CA LEU A 66 10.75 3.60 -10.90
C LEU A 66 11.66 2.40 -11.11
N SER A 67 12.98 2.62 -11.19
CA SER A 67 13.95 1.54 -11.03
C SER A 67 13.89 0.99 -9.60
N TYR A 68 14.34 -0.25 -9.41
CA TYR A 68 14.31 -0.93 -8.10
C TYR A 68 15.00 -0.09 -7.00
N SER A 69 16.18 0.47 -7.29
CA SER A 69 16.91 1.31 -6.31
C SER A 69 16.16 2.59 -5.94
N LYS A 70 15.47 3.22 -6.90
CA LYS A 70 14.63 4.39 -6.64
C LYS A 70 13.39 4.00 -5.82
N LEU A 71 12.78 2.87 -6.12
CA LEU A 71 11.63 2.36 -5.39
C LEU A 71 11.98 2.05 -3.93
N GLN A 72 13.14 1.42 -3.67
CA GLN A 72 13.62 1.18 -2.30
C GLN A 72 13.77 2.49 -1.51
N LYS A 73 14.33 3.54 -2.12
CA LYS A 73 14.42 4.87 -1.48
C LYS A 73 13.03 5.43 -1.15
N LYS A 74 12.03 5.20 -2.02
CA LYS A 74 10.64 5.62 -1.76
C LYS A 74 9.99 4.82 -0.63
N TYR A 75 10.20 3.51 -0.54
CA TYR A 75 9.79 2.73 0.61
C TYR A 75 10.38 3.27 1.91
N MET A 76 11.68 3.55 1.93
CA MET A 76 12.35 4.08 3.12
C MET A 76 11.79 5.45 3.55
N ALA A 77 11.53 6.34 2.58
CA ALA A 77 11.03 7.70 2.82
C ALA A 77 9.52 7.75 3.15
N ALA A 78 8.74 6.76 2.73
CA ALA A 78 7.32 6.70 3.01
C ALA A 78 7.07 6.51 4.51
N SER A 79 6.06 7.21 5.06
CA SER A 79 5.64 7.04 6.45
C SER A 79 5.00 5.65 6.64
N PHE A 80 4.19 5.21 5.68
CA PHE A 80 3.56 3.90 5.65
C PHE A 80 3.17 3.50 4.23
N ILE A 81 2.86 2.21 4.06
CA ILE A 81 2.52 1.61 2.77
C ILE A 81 1.04 1.23 2.78
N VAL A 82 0.34 1.49 1.67
CA VAL A 82 -1.02 0.97 1.46
C VAL A 82 -1.01 -0.09 0.38
N PHE A 83 -1.83 -1.12 0.56
CA PHE A 83 -1.92 -2.22 -0.41
C PHE A 83 -3.38 -2.69 -0.55
N PRO A 84 -4.21 -1.93 -1.28
CA PRO A 84 -5.66 -2.17 -1.41
C PRO A 84 -6.02 -3.21 -2.49
N SER A 85 -5.04 -3.84 -3.13
CA SER A 85 -5.26 -4.83 -4.19
C SER A 85 -6.22 -5.94 -3.75
N TYR A 86 -7.12 -6.36 -4.63
CA TYR A 86 -8.02 -7.49 -4.34
C TYR A 86 -7.68 -8.76 -5.14
N ILE A 87 -6.71 -8.69 -6.06
CA ILE A 87 -6.15 -9.86 -6.76
C ILE A 87 -4.64 -9.75 -6.80
N GLU A 88 -3.96 -10.76 -6.26
CA GLU A 88 -2.51 -10.89 -6.27
C GLU A 88 -2.10 -12.35 -6.42
N SER A 89 -0.99 -12.56 -7.12
CA SER A 89 -0.35 -13.87 -7.16
C SER A 89 0.50 -14.14 -5.93
N TYR A 90 1.28 -13.14 -5.48
CA TYR A 90 2.21 -13.32 -4.35
C TYR A 90 2.33 -12.08 -3.43
N GLY A 91 2.07 -10.88 -3.93
CA GLY A 91 2.17 -9.67 -3.12
C GLY A 91 3.61 -9.27 -2.75
N LEU A 92 4.57 -9.35 -3.68
CA LEU A 92 5.96 -8.96 -3.44
C LEU A 92 6.13 -7.61 -2.75
N PRO A 93 5.37 -6.54 -3.11
CA PRO A 93 5.49 -5.25 -2.43
C PRO A 93 5.17 -5.30 -0.93
N LEU A 94 4.34 -6.25 -0.48
CA LEU A 94 4.06 -6.44 0.95
C LEU A 94 5.30 -6.98 1.67
N ILE A 95 6.00 -7.94 1.05
CA ILE A 95 7.25 -8.49 1.61
C ILE A 95 8.32 -7.42 1.64
N GLU A 96 8.47 -6.64 0.58
CA GLU A 96 9.44 -5.54 0.49
C GLU A 96 9.21 -4.51 1.61
N ALA A 97 7.95 -4.08 1.80
CA ALA A 97 7.58 -3.16 2.88
C ALA A 97 7.85 -3.75 4.27
N ALA A 98 7.45 -5.01 4.49
CA ALA A 98 7.64 -5.68 5.76
C ALA A 98 9.12 -5.92 6.09
N SER A 99 9.96 -6.26 5.07
CA SER A 99 11.42 -6.40 5.24
C SER A 99 12.10 -5.11 5.68
N LEU A 100 11.49 -3.97 5.38
CA LEU A 100 11.96 -2.64 5.81
C LEU A 100 11.30 -2.18 7.13
N GLY A 101 10.53 -3.04 7.79
CA GLY A 101 9.85 -2.71 9.04
C GLY A 101 8.78 -1.62 8.91
N LYS A 102 8.20 -1.44 7.73
CA LYS A 102 7.22 -0.37 7.48
C LYS A 102 5.83 -0.71 7.99
N LYS A 103 5.11 0.29 8.49
CA LYS A 103 3.67 0.16 8.70
C LYS A 103 2.97 -0.09 7.37
N ILE A 104 2.10 -1.09 7.34
CA ILE A 104 1.33 -1.50 6.17
C ILE A 104 -0.16 -1.42 6.51
N ILE A 105 -0.97 -0.89 5.59
CA ILE A 105 -2.43 -1.04 5.61
C ILE A 105 -2.77 -1.85 4.35
N SER A 106 -3.31 -3.04 4.51
CA SER A 106 -3.55 -3.97 3.40
C SER A 106 -4.99 -4.45 3.34
N SER A 107 -5.44 -4.82 2.15
CA SER A 107 -6.70 -5.55 2.00
C SER A 107 -6.71 -6.81 2.84
N ASP A 108 -7.82 -7.04 3.54
CA ASP A 108 -8.05 -8.24 4.34
C ASP A 108 -8.43 -9.42 3.43
N LEU A 109 -7.41 -10.04 2.83
CA LEU A 109 -7.57 -11.13 1.88
C LEU A 109 -6.55 -12.25 2.17
N PRO A 110 -6.85 -13.50 1.78
CA PRO A 110 -6.01 -14.66 2.09
C PRO A 110 -4.54 -14.47 1.71
N TYR A 111 -4.25 -13.94 0.50
CA TYR A 111 -2.88 -13.72 0.05
C TYR A 111 -2.09 -12.78 0.98
N ALA A 112 -2.73 -11.69 1.44
CA ALA A 112 -2.07 -10.72 2.28
C ALA A 112 -1.84 -11.26 3.69
N ARG A 113 -2.82 -11.98 4.25
CA ARG A 113 -2.69 -12.64 5.54
C ARG A 113 -1.63 -13.73 5.53
N ASP A 114 -1.53 -14.51 4.45
CA ASP A 114 -0.50 -15.54 4.31
C ASP A 114 0.89 -14.93 4.22
N VAL A 115 1.08 -13.94 3.37
CA VAL A 115 2.36 -13.26 3.15
C VAL A 115 2.85 -12.55 4.41
N LEU A 116 1.94 -11.93 5.18
CA LEU A 116 2.27 -11.12 6.36
C LEU A 116 1.96 -11.82 7.69
N LYS A 117 1.81 -13.14 7.69
CA LYS A 117 1.35 -13.97 8.82
C LYS A 117 2.00 -13.63 10.17
N ASN A 118 3.29 -13.34 10.20
CA ASN A 118 4.04 -13.07 11.42
C ASN A 118 4.53 -11.61 11.49
N TYR A 119 3.98 -10.73 10.67
CA TYR A 119 4.36 -9.33 10.67
C TYR A 119 3.40 -8.50 11.50
N SER A 120 3.89 -7.93 12.60
CA SER A 120 3.07 -7.13 13.52
C SER A 120 2.77 -5.71 13.02
N GLY A 121 3.41 -5.29 11.92
CA GLY A 121 3.29 -3.93 11.37
C GLY A 121 2.14 -3.74 10.39
N VAL A 122 1.19 -4.68 10.29
CA VAL A 122 0.08 -4.62 9.33
C VAL A 122 -1.27 -4.40 10.02
N ASP A 123 -2.10 -3.53 9.42
CA ASP A 123 -3.54 -3.45 9.67
C ASP A 123 -4.26 -3.98 8.43
N PHE A 124 -5.23 -4.86 8.64
CA PHE A 124 -6.05 -5.42 7.58
C PHE A 124 -7.40 -4.70 7.51
N VAL A 125 -7.81 -4.33 6.29
CA VAL A 125 -9.06 -3.60 6.02
C VAL A 125 -9.82 -4.31 4.90
N ILE A 126 -11.13 -4.42 5.01
CA ILE A 126 -11.97 -4.97 3.94
C ILE A 126 -11.73 -4.14 2.67
N TYR A 127 -11.40 -4.79 1.56
CA TYR A 127 -10.89 -4.15 0.35
C TYR A 127 -11.82 -3.10 -0.28
N ASN A 128 -13.12 -3.16 -0.02
CA ASN A 128 -14.15 -2.24 -0.52
C ASN A 128 -14.82 -1.40 0.59
N ASP A 129 -14.28 -1.40 1.82
CA ASP A 129 -14.76 -0.55 2.93
C ASP A 129 -14.00 0.78 2.94
N GLU A 130 -14.52 1.78 2.24
CA GLU A 130 -13.92 3.12 2.10
C GLU A 130 -13.77 3.83 3.46
N ASP A 131 -14.77 3.69 4.34
CA ASP A 131 -14.73 4.21 5.72
C ASP A 131 -13.70 3.48 6.58
N GLY A 132 -13.56 2.18 6.42
CA GLY A 132 -12.55 1.37 7.07
C GLY A 132 -11.15 1.81 6.68
N TRP A 133 -10.90 2.04 5.39
CA TRP A 133 -9.64 2.60 4.89
C TRP A 133 -9.37 3.98 5.47
N ALA A 134 -10.36 4.87 5.48
CA ALA A 134 -10.22 6.19 6.06
C ALA A 134 -9.91 6.14 7.56
N ARG A 135 -10.59 5.27 8.33
CA ARG A 135 -10.30 5.07 9.77
C ARG A 135 -8.88 4.54 10.00
N ALA A 136 -8.44 3.56 9.21
CA ALA A 136 -7.09 3.00 9.34
C ALA A 136 -6.03 4.07 9.06
N LEU A 137 -6.21 4.86 7.99
CA LEU A 137 -5.33 5.99 7.66
C LEU A 137 -5.32 7.04 8.79
N PHE A 138 -6.48 7.40 9.31
CA PHE A 138 -6.62 8.35 10.41
C PHE A 138 -5.86 7.88 11.67
N ASN A 139 -6.01 6.61 12.06
CA ASN A 139 -5.34 6.05 13.22
C ASN A 139 -3.82 6.10 13.10
N VAL A 140 -3.29 5.81 11.91
CA VAL A 140 -1.84 5.89 11.66
C VAL A 140 -1.34 7.33 11.74
N LEU A 141 -2.09 8.30 11.20
CA LEU A 141 -1.71 9.71 11.18
C LEU A 141 -1.73 10.36 12.55
N ASN A 142 -2.68 9.98 13.41
CA ASN A 142 -2.81 10.54 14.75
C ASN A 142 -1.91 9.90 15.81
N GLY A 143 -0.90 9.14 15.39
CA GLY A 143 0.03 8.52 16.33
C GLY A 143 -0.53 7.34 17.12
N ASN A 144 -1.76 6.91 16.83
CA ASN A 144 -2.38 5.74 17.46
C ASN A 144 -1.75 4.42 16.98
N SER A 145 -0.80 4.50 16.05
CA SER A 145 -0.09 3.36 15.50
C SER A 145 1.41 3.59 15.48
N LYS A 146 2.16 2.59 15.87
CA LYS A 146 3.61 2.55 15.69
C LYS A 146 3.92 2.54 14.18
N LEU A 147 4.96 3.28 13.75
CA LEU A 147 5.32 3.40 12.32
C LEU A 147 6.49 2.50 11.92
N ASN A 148 7.35 2.14 12.88
CA ASN A 148 8.51 1.28 12.63
C ASN A 148 8.37 -0.01 13.44
N PHE A 149 8.58 -1.12 12.78
CA PHE A 149 8.45 -2.47 13.32
C PHE A 149 9.75 -3.23 13.15
N ARG A 150 9.88 -4.35 13.84
CA ARG A 150 10.98 -5.27 13.54
C ARG A 150 10.84 -5.74 12.10
N PRO A 151 11.91 -5.61 11.29
CA PRO A 151 11.89 -6.13 9.92
C PRO A 151 11.44 -7.58 9.86
N TYR A 152 10.61 -7.88 8.89
CA TYR A 152 10.15 -9.24 8.64
C TYR A 152 11.29 -10.05 8.04
N GLU A 153 11.81 -10.98 8.81
CA GLU A 153 12.71 -12.00 8.32
C GLU A 153 11.85 -13.14 7.77
N LYS A 154 11.73 -13.21 6.45
CA LYS A 154 11.12 -14.39 5.80
C LYS A 154 11.90 -15.60 6.28
N ASP A 155 11.19 -16.59 6.85
CA ASP A 155 11.80 -17.86 7.24
C ASP A 155 12.66 -18.37 6.05
N SER A 156 13.96 -18.44 6.25
CA SER A 156 14.94 -18.86 5.21
C SER A 156 14.70 -20.28 4.71
N ARG A 157 13.78 -21.02 5.32
CA ARG A 157 13.19 -22.26 4.81
C ARG A 157 12.21 -21.98 3.67
N SER A 158 12.62 -21.13 2.69
CA SER A 158 11.86 -21.00 1.47
C SER A 158 11.86 -22.36 0.78
N SER A 159 10.70 -22.84 0.38
CA SER A 159 10.48 -24.08 -0.36
C SER A 159 11.20 -24.17 -1.72
N TRP A 160 11.86 -23.10 -2.17
CA TRP A 160 12.57 -23.05 -3.44
C TRP A 160 13.75 -24.03 -3.52
N PRO A 161 14.67 -24.14 -2.53
CA PRO A 161 15.70 -25.18 -2.57
C PRO A 161 15.12 -26.59 -2.57
N GLN A 162 14.03 -26.83 -1.83
CA GLN A 162 13.31 -28.09 -1.82
C GLN A 162 12.63 -28.34 -3.18
N PHE A 163 11.96 -27.35 -3.76
CA PHE A 163 11.33 -27.43 -5.07
C PHE A 163 12.37 -27.79 -6.16
N PHE A 164 13.49 -27.10 -6.21
CA PHE A 164 14.55 -27.39 -7.18
C PHE A 164 15.27 -28.73 -6.92
N SER A 165 15.22 -29.27 -5.71
CA SER A 165 15.76 -30.60 -5.42
C SER A 165 14.88 -31.74 -5.97
N ILE A 166 13.58 -31.49 -6.15
CA ILE A 166 12.61 -32.46 -6.72
C ILE A 166 12.71 -32.52 -8.24
N LEU A 167 13.24 -31.48 -8.88
CA LEU A 167 13.38 -31.39 -10.34
C LEU A 167 14.72 -31.98 -10.87
N LYS A 168 15.52 -32.56 -10.02
CA LYS A 168 16.73 -33.34 -10.36
C LYS A 168 16.44 -34.82 -10.34
#